data_2aa4e352b202e7a17a80bc1743316579
#
_entry.id   2aa4e352b202e7a17a80bc1743316579
#
_cell.length_a   1.000
_cell.length_b   1.000
_cell.length_c   1.000
_cell.angle_alpha   90.00
_cell.angle_beta   90.00
_cell.angle_gamma   90.00
#
_symmetry.space_group_name_H-M   'P 1'
#
loop_
_entity.id
_entity.type
_entity.pdbx_description
1 polymer ?
#
loop_
_entity_poly.entity_id
_entity_poly.type
_entity_poly.pdbx_seq_one_letter_code
_entity_poly.pdbx_strand_id
1 'polypeptide(L)'
;MSDPPSNSPERKSRYTANRGMPGAFEGETVTRRGFMTGGALAAGGIATAAFALPALGFALGPVLEKTEPTTWQDVGPEPDFNDETYVPKVINIVAQIGDPGKTTIYVRKFNQQKDKVNKGQDPQPYVAISTRCAHLGCPVRYLQASEKFACPCHGGVYGFQGNVEGGPPVRPLDRFYTRVRGGRVEVGARFSLNSKLERFSPRDPSNHLDGLWQYLYPSRPTT
;
A
#
# COMPACT_ATOMS: atom_id res chain seq x y z
N MET A 1 -63.06 11.54 -30.80
CA MET A 1 -63.82 11.70 -29.55
C MET A 1 -62.92 12.49 -28.61
N SER A 2 -63.15 13.79 -28.52
CA SER A 2 -62.40 14.71 -27.70
C SER A 2 -63.10 14.82 -26.34
N ASP A 3 -62.38 14.54 -25.28
CA ASP A 3 -62.88 14.70 -23.91
C ASP A 3 -63.20 16.15 -23.61
N PRO A 4 -64.31 16.42 -22.93
CA PRO A 4 -64.67 17.77 -22.55
C PRO A 4 -63.77 18.30 -21.43
N PRO A 5 -63.46 19.63 -21.38
CA PRO A 5 -62.64 20.17 -20.34
C PRO A 5 -63.35 20.06 -18.98
N SER A 6 -62.66 19.45 -17.98
CA SER A 6 -63.16 19.35 -16.61
C SER A 6 -63.13 20.75 -15.95
N ASN A 7 -64.26 21.37 -15.94
CA ASN A 7 -64.49 22.65 -15.25
C ASN A 7 -64.83 22.38 -13.78
N SER A 8 -63.88 21.87 -13.01
CA SER A 8 -64.02 21.72 -11.59
C SER A 8 -63.59 23.08 -10.94
N PRO A 9 -64.42 23.76 -10.18
CA PRO A 9 -64.03 24.96 -9.52
C PRO A 9 -62.92 24.62 -8.51
N GLU A 10 -61.77 25.25 -8.69
CA GLU A 10 -60.68 25.20 -7.72
C GLU A 10 -61.22 25.55 -6.32
N ARG A 11 -61.25 24.56 -5.44
CA ARG A 11 -61.65 24.74 -4.03
C ARG A 11 -60.59 25.55 -3.32
N LYS A 12 -60.69 26.87 -3.35
CA LYS A 12 -59.82 27.75 -2.55
C LYS A 12 -59.99 27.39 -1.07
N SER A 13 -58.90 27.16 -0.42
CA SER A 13 -58.85 26.83 0.99
C SER A 13 -59.50 27.96 1.82
N ARG A 14 -60.39 27.61 2.78
CA ARG A 14 -61.05 28.59 3.67
C ARG A 14 -60.05 29.43 4.49
N TYR A 15 -58.83 29.04 4.57
CA TYR A 15 -57.78 29.73 5.32
C TYR A 15 -56.99 30.76 4.53
N THR A 16 -57.04 30.73 3.20
CA THR A 16 -56.29 31.66 2.34
C THR A 16 -57.21 32.63 1.58
N ALA A 17 -58.53 32.42 1.57
CA ALA A 17 -59.44 33.01 0.59
C ALA A 17 -59.84 34.45 0.91
N ASN A 18 -59.43 35.23 1.83
CA ASN A 18 -59.84 36.64 1.98
C ASN A 18 -59.03 37.48 2.97
N ARG A 19 -57.73 37.33 3.07
CA ARG A 19 -56.98 38.17 4.02
C ARG A 19 -56.11 39.25 3.42
N GLY A 20 -56.21 39.58 2.12
CA GLY A 20 -55.46 40.68 1.52
C GLY A 20 -53.95 40.74 1.82
N MET A 21 -53.45 39.74 2.47
CA MET A 21 -52.02 39.54 2.67
C MET A 21 -51.50 38.57 1.62
N PRO A 22 -50.42 38.93 0.88
CA PRO A 22 -49.74 37.92 0.05
C PRO A 22 -49.40 36.77 0.98
N GLY A 23 -49.98 35.60 0.69
CA GLY A 23 -49.73 34.40 1.48
C GLY A 23 -48.24 34.06 1.39
N ALA A 24 -47.59 33.92 2.52
CA ALA A 24 -46.21 33.44 2.57
C ALA A 24 -46.05 32.04 1.92
N PHE A 25 -47.12 31.49 1.33
CA PHE A 25 -47.21 30.17 0.73
C PHE A 25 -47.98 30.16 -0.60
N GLU A 26 -47.93 31.24 -1.39
CA GLU A 26 -48.36 31.24 -2.79
C GLU A 26 -47.30 30.52 -3.63
N GLY A 27 -47.24 29.22 -3.55
CA GLY A 27 -46.43 28.27 -4.28
C GLY A 27 -46.96 26.86 -4.03
N GLU A 28 -46.44 25.89 -4.71
CA GLU A 28 -46.80 24.48 -4.50
C GLU A 28 -46.69 24.11 -3.03
N THR A 29 -47.84 23.97 -2.37
CA THR A 29 -47.86 23.53 -0.98
C THR A 29 -47.42 22.08 -0.92
N VAL A 30 -46.31 21.85 -0.24
CA VAL A 30 -45.80 20.49 -0.02
C VAL A 30 -46.87 19.71 0.75
N THR A 31 -47.45 18.72 0.11
CA THR A 31 -48.42 17.82 0.76
C THR A 31 -47.75 17.03 1.87
N ARG A 32 -48.50 16.63 2.92
CA ARG A 32 -47.96 15.74 3.97
C ARG A 32 -47.26 14.50 3.38
N ARG A 33 -47.85 13.91 2.35
CA ARG A 33 -47.28 12.76 1.65
C ARG A 33 -45.96 13.13 0.96
N GLY A 34 -45.89 14.26 0.25
CA GLY A 34 -44.67 14.76 -0.37
C GLY A 34 -43.57 15.02 0.65
N PHE A 35 -43.92 15.65 1.78
CA PHE A 35 -42.97 15.90 2.88
C PHE A 35 -42.41 14.60 3.47
N MET A 36 -43.30 13.64 3.79
CA MET A 36 -42.88 12.34 4.35
C MET A 36 -42.01 11.53 3.36
N THR A 37 -42.39 11.51 2.07
CA THR A 37 -41.61 10.83 1.04
C THR A 37 -40.26 11.50 0.83
N GLY A 38 -40.22 12.83 0.73
CA GLY A 38 -38.97 13.58 0.59
C GLY A 38 -38.06 13.41 1.80
N GLY A 39 -38.62 13.47 3.01
CA GLY A 39 -37.89 13.23 4.24
C GLY A 39 -37.30 11.83 4.32
N ALA A 40 -38.07 10.80 3.95
CA ALA A 40 -37.60 9.43 3.92
C ALA A 40 -36.47 9.23 2.88
N LEU A 41 -36.61 9.82 1.69
CA LEU A 41 -35.57 9.77 0.67
C LEU A 41 -34.31 10.51 1.09
N ALA A 42 -34.45 11.68 1.72
CA ALA A 42 -33.31 12.43 2.22
C ALA A 42 -32.58 11.66 3.34
N ALA A 43 -33.31 11.13 4.32
CA ALA A 43 -32.73 10.35 5.38
C ALA A 43 -32.05 9.07 4.85
N GLY A 44 -32.71 8.36 3.93
CA GLY A 44 -32.16 7.18 3.26
C GLY A 44 -30.91 7.52 2.42
N GLY A 45 -30.95 8.63 1.71
CA GLY A 45 -29.81 9.12 0.93
C GLY A 45 -28.59 9.46 1.82
N ILE A 46 -28.80 10.15 2.93
CA ILE A 46 -27.75 10.47 3.89
C ILE A 46 -27.17 9.19 4.50
N ALA A 47 -28.02 8.26 4.94
CA ALA A 47 -27.57 6.99 5.49
C ALA A 47 -26.78 6.19 4.46
N THR A 48 -27.26 6.10 3.23
CA THR A 48 -26.56 5.41 2.14
C THR A 48 -25.20 6.06 1.84
N ALA A 49 -25.14 7.38 1.77
CA ALA A 49 -23.91 8.10 1.54
C ALA A 49 -22.88 7.89 2.65
N ALA A 50 -23.35 7.88 3.92
CA ALA A 50 -22.47 7.65 5.08
C ALA A 50 -21.74 6.31 5.05
N PHE A 51 -22.31 5.28 4.43
CA PHE A 51 -21.68 3.96 4.27
C PHE A 51 -21.01 3.81 2.90
N ALA A 52 -21.64 4.27 1.83
CA ALA A 52 -21.15 4.09 0.48
C ALA A 52 -19.90 4.93 0.19
N LEU A 53 -19.80 6.17 0.67
CA LEU A 53 -18.64 7.01 0.41
C LEU A 53 -17.34 6.46 1.02
N PRO A 54 -17.29 6.02 2.29
CA PRO A 54 -16.10 5.38 2.84
C PRO A 54 -15.75 4.08 2.11
N ALA A 55 -16.76 3.27 1.76
CA ALA A 55 -16.53 2.02 1.03
C ALA A 55 -15.95 2.26 -0.37
N LEU A 56 -16.48 3.25 -1.09
CA LEU A 56 -15.94 3.67 -2.38
C LEU A 56 -14.54 4.29 -2.23
N GLY A 57 -14.32 5.09 -1.21
CA GLY A 57 -13.00 5.67 -0.91
C GLY A 57 -11.97 4.57 -0.65
N PHE A 58 -12.34 3.55 0.12
CA PHE A 58 -11.47 2.39 0.36
C PHE A 58 -11.21 1.59 -0.93
N ALA A 59 -12.25 1.37 -1.73
CA ALA A 59 -12.11 0.61 -2.99
C ALA A 59 -11.31 1.37 -4.07
N LEU A 60 -11.51 2.68 -4.18
CA LEU A 60 -10.88 3.51 -5.20
C LEU A 60 -9.61 4.21 -4.74
N GLY A 61 -9.38 4.30 -3.42
CA GLY A 61 -8.23 4.95 -2.83
C GLY A 61 -6.91 4.53 -3.47
N PRO A 62 -6.63 3.22 -3.57
CA PRO A 62 -5.40 2.72 -4.16
C PRO A 62 -5.19 3.11 -5.65
N VAL A 63 -6.27 3.37 -6.39
CA VAL A 63 -6.18 3.85 -7.80
C VAL A 63 -5.76 5.32 -7.86
N LEU A 64 -6.17 6.09 -6.84
CA LEU A 64 -5.93 7.53 -6.76
C LEU A 64 -4.67 7.89 -5.98
N GLU A 65 -4.18 6.95 -5.17
CA GLU A 65 -2.98 7.13 -4.37
C GLU A 65 -1.74 7.13 -5.25
N LYS A 66 -0.93 8.15 -5.11
CA LYS A 66 0.38 8.23 -5.76
C LYS A 66 1.41 7.72 -4.77
N THR A 67 2.20 6.75 -5.19
CA THR A 67 3.35 6.31 -4.39
C THR A 67 4.31 7.47 -4.23
N GLU A 68 4.61 7.80 -2.98
CA GLU A 68 5.68 8.74 -2.69
C GLU A 68 6.98 8.23 -3.30
N PRO A 69 7.78 9.10 -3.91
CA PRO A 69 9.05 8.70 -4.49
C PRO A 69 9.89 8.01 -3.41
N THR A 70 10.53 6.91 -3.77
CA THR A 70 11.38 6.15 -2.87
C THR A 70 12.38 7.07 -2.17
N THR A 71 12.21 7.22 -0.86
CA THR A 71 13.13 8.01 -0.06
C THR A 71 14.41 7.22 0.14
N TRP A 72 15.50 7.68 -0.47
CA TRP A 72 16.82 7.12 -0.26
C TRP A 72 17.33 7.51 1.14
N GLN A 73 17.82 6.55 1.88
CA GLN A 73 18.32 6.74 3.23
C GLN A 73 19.79 6.41 3.30
N ASP A 74 20.54 7.30 3.89
CA ASP A 74 21.96 7.13 4.16
C ASP A 74 22.18 6.12 5.27
N VAL A 75 23.02 5.12 5.03
CA VAL A 75 23.36 4.07 5.98
C VAL A 75 24.83 4.13 6.44
N GLY A 76 25.62 5.02 5.86
CA GLY A 76 26.99 5.27 6.30
C GLY A 76 27.99 5.45 5.13
N PRO A 77 29.23 5.81 5.48
CA PRO A 77 30.28 5.97 4.47
C PRO A 77 30.72 4.62 3.89
N GLU A 78 31.18 4.62 2.64
CA GLU A 78 31.62 3.41 1.93
C GLU A 78 32.66 2.57 2.70
N PRO A 79 33.68 3.16 3.40
CA PRO A 79 34.68 2.39 4.12
C PRO A 79 34.14 1.53 5.26
N ASP A 80 32.92 1.81 5.77
CA ASP A 80 32.29 1.01 6.82
C ASP A 80 31.87 -0.38 6.34
N PHE A 81 31.84 -0.60 5.04
CA PHE A 81 31.31 -1.83 4.44
C PHE A 81 32.38 -2.58 3.67
N ASN A 82 32.56 -3.83 4.06
CA ASN A 82 33.38 -4.79 3.32
C ASN A 82 32.51 -5.77 2.50
N ASP A 83 33.10 -6.65 1.74
CA ASP A 83 32.43 -7.65 0.91
C ASP A 83 32.28 -9.02 1.58
N GLU A 84 32.87 -9.21 2.76
CA GLU A 84 32.87 -10.48 3.47
C GLU A 84 31.81 -10.52 4.59
N THR A 85 31.53 -9.38 5.21
CA THR A 85 30.72 -9.30 6.43
C THR A 85 29.55 -8.37 6.29
N TYR A 86 28.41 -8.78 6.82
CA TYR A 86 27.23 -7.92 6.90
C TYR A 86 27.27 -6.99 8.10
N VAL A 87 27.08 -5.71 7.87
CA VAL A 87 26.97 -4.68 8.89
C VAL A 87 25.50 -4.33 9.14
N PRO A 88 24.99 -4.46 10.37
CA PRO A 88 23.63 -4.06 10.67
C PRO A 88 23.48 -2.54 10.66
N LYS A 89 22.48 -2.02 9.98
CA LYS A 89 22.11 -0.60 9.93
C LYS A 89 20.60 -0.46 10.14
N VAL A 90 20.17 0.64 10.73
CA VAL A 90 18.75 0.93 10.96
C VAL A 90 18.26 1.91 9.92
N ILE A 91 17.15 1.60 9.29
CA ILE A 91 16.47 2.46 8.32
C ILE A 91 15.01 2.68 8.73
N ASN A 92 14.40 3.75 8.21
CA ASN A 92 12.97 4.02 8.36
C ASN A 92 12.21 3.44 7.16
N ILE A 93 11.30 2.49 7.39
CA ILE A 93 10.41 2.00 6.33
C ILE A 93 9.25 2.98 6.14
N VAL A 94 8.76 3.55 7.22
CA VAL A 94 7.70 4.55 7.21
C VAL A 94 8.19 5.78 7.95
N ALA A 95 8.32 6.87 7.22
CA ALA A 95 8.67 8.16 7.76
C ALA A 95 7.57 8.64 8.65
N GLN A 96 7.49 9.08 9.73
CA GLN A 96 6.41 9.67 10.55
C GLN A 96 5.83 8.79 11.67
N ILE A 97 6.09 7.49 11.70
CA ILE A 97 5.55 6.63 12.76
C ILE A 97 6.51 6.50 13.96
N GLY A 98 7.72 7.08 13.89
CA GLY A 98 8.73 6.97 14.95
C GLY A 98 9.39 5.59 14.98
N ASP A 99 9.67 5.06 16.18
CA ASP A 99 10.40 3.79 16.34
C ASP A 99 9.73 2.56 15.72
N PRO A 100 8.40 2.41 15.72
CA PRO A 100 7.75 1.30 15.02
C PRO A 100 7.98 1.31 13.49
N GLY A 101 8.27 2.47 12.90
CA GLY A 101 8.60 2.60 11.49
C GLY A 101 10.03 2.21 11.13
N LYS A 102 10.89 1.94 12.11
CA LYS A 102 12.28 1.55 11.90
C LYS A 102 12.44 0.05 11.70
N THR A 103 13.39 -0.32 10.87
CA THR A 103 13.82 -1.71 10.73
C THR A 103 15.33 -1.80 10.62
N THR A 104 15.88 -2.91 11.06
CA THR A 104 17.29 -3.21 10.84
C THR A 104 17.43 -3.91 9.49
N ILE A 105 18.48 -3.60 8.78
CA ILE A 105 18.92 -4.26 7.56
C ILE A 105 20.38 -4.65 7.71
N TYR A 106 20.80 -5.62 6.92
CA TYR A 106 22.20 -6.02 6.82
C TYR A 106 22.77 -5.54 5.50
N VAL A 107 23.86 -4.76 5.55
CA VAL A 107 24.50 -4.17 4.36
C VAL A 107 25.93 -4.64 4.26
N ARG A 108 26.36 -5.01 3.05
CA ARG A 108 27.76 -5.28 2.70
C ARG A 108 28.05 -4.84 1.28
N LYS A 109 29.32 -4.73 0.94
CA LYS A 109 29.75 -4.48 -0.45
C LYS A 109 29.46 -5.71 -1.31
N PHE A 110 29.15 -5.51 -2.58
CA PHE A 110 28.95 -6.59 -3.54
C PHE A 110 30.27 -7.37 -3.75
N ASN A 111 30.19 -8.68 -3.66
CA ASN A 111 31.32 -9.59 -3.86
C ASN A 111 31.15 -10.38 -5.15
N GLN A 112 31.99 -10.13 -6.13
CA GLN A 112 31.89 -10.75 -7.46
C GLN A 112 32.04 -12.27 -7.45
N GLN A 113 32.69 -12.85 -6.44
CA GLN A 113 32.91 -14.28 -6.35
C GLN A 113 31.74 -15.01 -5.66
N LYS A 114 31.14 -14.37 -4.68
CA LYS A 114 30.04 -14.96 -3.86
C LYS A 114 28.66 -14.59 -4.37
N ASP A 115 28.49 -13.41 -4.99
CA ASP A 115 27.20 -12.91 -5.43
C ASP A 115 26.89 -13.28 -6.87
N LYS A 116 25.72 -13.83 -7.10
CA LYS A 116 25.21 -14.08 -8.45
C LYS A 116 24.58 -12.81 -8.99
N VAL A 117 25.06 -12.35 -10.14
CA VAL A 117 24.39 -11.32 -10.94
C VAL A 117 23.47 -12.04 -11.93
N ASN A 118 22.18 -11.87 -11.78
CA ASN A 118 21.21 -12.43 -12.70
C ASN A 118 21.05 -11.53 -13.94
N LYS A 119 20.84 -12.14 -15.10
CA LYS A 119 20.57 -11.43 -16.35
C LYS A 119 19.36 -10.49 -16.18
N GLY A 120 19.55 -9.22 -16.50
CA GLY A 120 18.47 -8.21 -16.46
C GLY A 120 18.34 -7.45 -15.13
N GLN A 121 19.23 -7.67 -14.18
CA GLN A 121 19.32 -6.82 -12.99
C GLN A 121 20.51 -5.86 -13.13
N ASP A 122 20.26 -4.59 -12.82
CA ASP A 122 21.37 -3.65 -12.68
C ASP A 122 22.27 -4.08 -11.52
N PRO A 123 23.59 -4.18 -11.72
CA PRO A 123 24.51 -4.57 -10.66
C PRO A 123 24.46 -3.53 -9.55
N GLN A 124 23.98 -3.93 -8.39
CA GLN A 124 23.95 -3.07 -7.21
C GLN A 124 25.36 -3.02 -6.59
N PRO A 125 25.88 -1.84 -6.25
CA PRO A 125 27.23 -1.73 -5.68
C PRO A 125 27.33 -2.36 -4.28
N TYR A 126 26.20 -2.47 -3.59
CA TYR A 126 26.07 -3.08 -2.27
C TYR A 126 24.88 -4.05 -2.23
N VAL A 127 24.94 -5.01 -1.33
CA VAL A 127 23.85 -5.93 -1.03
C VAL A 127 23.25 -5.54 0.30
N ALA A 128 22.00 -5.12 0.28
CA ALA A 128 21.23 -4.78 1.49
C ALA A 128 20.08 -5.78 1.66
N ILE A 129 20.10 -6.54 2.77
CA ILE A 129 19.15 -7.63 3.05
C ILE A 129 18.28 -7.25 4.25
N SER A 130 16.98 -7.53 4.13
CA SER A 130 16.00 -7.35 5.20
C SER A 130 16.23 -8.34 6.34
N THR A 131 16.08 -7.88 7.57
CA THR A 131 16.05 -8.77 8.74
C THR A 131 14.68 -9.46 8.93
N ARG A 132 13.72 -9.26 8.03
CA ARG A 132 12.40 -9.88 8.15
C ARG A 132 12.37 -11.24 7.48
N CYS A 133 12.13 -12.29 8.29
CA CYS A 133 11.99 -13.66 7.80
C CYS A 133 10.82 -13.77 6.81
N ALA A 134 11.05 -14.41 5.67
CA ALA A 134 10.05 -14.60 4.63
C ALA A 134 8.93 -15.60 5.01
N HIS A 135 9.02 -16.26 6.17
CA HIS A 135 7.95 -17.10 6.70
C HIS A 135 6.83 -16.25 7.32
N LEU A 136 7.09 -15.59 8.46
CA LEU A 136 6.12 -14.78 9.22
C LEU A 136 6.69 -13.45 9.73
N GLY A 137 7.75 -12.96 9.13
CA GLY A 137 8.32 -11.64 9.46
C GLY A 137 9.15 -11.57 10.75
N CYS A 138 9.47 -12.69 11.40
CA CYS A 138 10.35 -12.71 12.55
C CYS A 138 11.74 -12.15 12.23
N PRO A 139 12.44 -11.49 13.18
CA PRO A 139 13.77 -10.98 12.93
C PRO A 139 14.78 -12.12 12.74
N VAL A 140 15.53 -12.08 11.63
CA VAL A 140 16.65 -12.98 11.39
C VAL A 140 17.95 -12.36 11.88
N ARG A 141 18.92 -13.19 12.24
CA ARG A 141 20.26 -12.78 12.66
C ARG A 141 21.29 -13.35 11.70
N TYR A 142 22.26 -12.54 11.35
CA TYR A 142 23.43 -12.99 10.62
C TYR A 142 24.43 -13.64 11.56
N LEU A 143 24.85 -14.84 11.22
CA LEU A 143 25.84 -15.64 11.97
C LEU A 143 27.14 -15.63 11.17
N GLN A 144 28.09 -14.81 11.59
CA GLN A 144 29.35 -14.61 10.88
C GLN A 144 30.14 -15.91 10.70
N ALA A 145 30.20 -16.76 11.74
CA ALA A 145 30.98 -17.99 11.70
C ALA A 145 30.48 -19.02 10.67
N SER A 146 29.20 -19.00 10.34
CA SER A 146 28.61 -19.92 9.35
C SER A 146 28.24 -19.22 8.05
N GLU A 147 28.41 -17.91 7.96
CA GLU A 147 27.98 -17.07 6.84
C GLU A 147 26.49 -17.25 6.48
N LYS A 148 25.63 -17.45 7.49
CA LYS A 148 24.20 -17.73 7.31
C LYS A 148 23.33 -16.77 8.09
N PHE A 149 22.08 -16.62 7.64
CA PHE A 149 21.06 -15.97 8.42
C PHE A 149 20.16 -17.02 9.08
N ALA A 150 19.90 -16.87 10.37
CA ALA A 150 19.03 -17.77 11.12
C ALA A 150 17.83 -17.03 11.68
N CYS A 151 16.65 -17.62 11.53
CA CYS A 151 15.42 -17.19 12.15
C CYS A 151 15.14 -18.07 13.37
N PRO A 152 15.15 -17.50 14.60
CA PRO A 152 15.00 -18.30 15.82
C PRO A 152 13.56 -18.81 16.04
N CYS A 153 12.55 -18.23 15.37
CA CYS A 153 11.16 -18.55 15.65
C CYS A 153 10.78 -19.98 15.22
N HIS A 154 11.12 -20.37 13.99
CA HIS A 154 10.75 -21.68 13.45
C HIS A 154 11.92 -22.35 12.69
N GLY A 155 13.14 -21.97 12.99
CA GLY A 155 14.32 -22.60 12.41
C GLY A 155 14.56 -22.31 10.92
N GLY A 156 14.07 -21.19 10.41
CA GLY A 156 14.39 -20.75 9.05
C GLY A 156 15.88 -20.44 8.89
N VAL A 157 16.53 -21.03 7.91
CA VAL A 157 17.95 -20.83 7.61
C VAL A 157 18.09 -20.30 6.20
N TYR A 158 18.91 -19.25 6.06
CA TYR A 158 19.22 -18.65 4.77
C TYR A 158 20.74 -18.57 4.59
N GLY A 159 21.17 -18.78 3.37
CA GLY A 159 22.57 -18.67 2.99
C GLY A 159 23.09 -17.22 2.95
N PHE A 160 24.36 -17.07 2.60
CA PHE A 160 25.05 -15.78 2.54
C PHE A 160 24.33 -14.74 1.67
N GLN A 161 23.68 -15.16 0.60
CA GLN A 161 22.92 -14.26 -0.29
C GLN A 161 21.46 -14.07 0.13
N GLY A 162 21.03 -14.65 1.26
CA GLY A 162 19.65 -14.62 1.70
C GLY A 162 18.75 -15.66 1.03
N ASN A 163 19.29 -16.59 0.21
CA ASN A 163 18.57 -17.73 -0.33
C ASN A 163 18.15 -18.70 0.76
N VAL A 164 17.01 -19.38 0.61
CA VAL A 164 16.54 -20.38 1.58
C VAL A 164 17.42 -21.62 1.51
N GLU A 165 17.90 -22.09 2.65
CA GLU A 165 18.65 -23.32 2.80
C GLU A 165 17.95 -24.34 3.69
N GLY A 166 16.98 -23.90 4.51
CA GLY A 166 16.23 -24.81 5.37
C GLY A 166 15.11 -24.12 6.15
N GLY A 167 14.23 -24.95 6.70
CA GLY A 167 13.08 -24.50 7.49
C GLY A 167 11.87 -24.10 6.64
N PRO A 168 10.87 -23.46 7.27
CA PRO A 168 9.59 -23.17 6.64
C PRO A 168 9.55 -21.99 5.66
N PRO A 169 10.56 -21.11 5.52
CA PRO A 169 10.50 -20.03 4.53
C PRO A 169 10.39 -20.56 3.10
N VAL A 170 9.51 -19.97 2.31
CA VAL A 170 9.25 -20.39 0.92
C VAL A 170 9.99 -19.55 -0.12
N ARG A 171 10.60 -18.45 0.28
CA ARG A 171 11.33 -17.52 -0.60
C ARG A 171 12.53 -16.90 0.11
N PRO A 172 13.49 -16.34 -0.66
CA PRO A 172 14.64 -15.63 -0.12
C PRO A 172 14.23 -14.41 0.74
N LEU A 173 15.18 -13.91 1.51
CA LEU A 173 15.04 -12.63 2.21
C LEU A 173 14.92 -11.49 1.20
N ASP A 174 14.06 -10.53 1.51
CA ASP A 174 13.90 -9.32 0.70
C ASP A 174 15.19 -8.51 0.67
N ARG A 175 15.42 -7.82 -0.43
CA ARG A 175 16.55 -6.90 -0.61
C ARG A 175 16.06 -5.47 -0.78
N PHE A 176 17.00 -4.55 -0.70
CA PHE A 176 16.79 -3.12 -0.93
C PHE A 176 17.65 -2.65 -2.08
N TYR A 177 17.18 -1.68 -2.84
CA TYR A 177 18.02 -0.98 -3.79
C TYR A 177 19.14 -0.24 -3.07
N THR A 178 20.31 -0.25 -3.65
CA THR A 178 21.49 0.44 -3.11
C THR A 178 22.11 1.33 -4.16
N ARG A 179 22.65 2.46 -3.73
CA ARG A 179 23.46 3.34 -4.57
C ARG A 179 24.54 4.01 -3.72
N VAL A 180 25.52 4.58 -4.40
CA VAL A 180 26.53 5.43 -3.77
C VAL A 180 26.30 6.86 -4.20
N ARG A 181 26.30 7.77 -3.24
CA ARG A 181 26.21 9.20 -3.49
C ARG A 181 27.14 9.95 -2.56
N GLY A 182 28.12 10.69 -3.12
CA GLY A 182 29.07 11.45 -2.32
C GLY A 182 29.93 10.61 -1.38
N GLY A 183 30.32 9.37 -1.76
CA GLY A 183 31.11 8.48 -0.90
C GLY A 183 30.31 7.85 0.25
N ARG A 184 28.99 7.94 0.20
CA ARG A 184 28.08 7.35 1.17
C ARG A 184 27.14 6.35 0.52
N VAL A 185 26.84 5.30 1.25
CA VAL A 185 25.91 4.25 0.80
C VAL A 185 24.50 4.67 1.17
N GLU A 186 23.62 4.69 0.18
CA GLU A 186 22.20 4.94 0.38
C GLU A 186 21.39 3.70 0.01
N VAL A 187 20.33 3.46 0.79
CA VAL A 187 19.38 2.36 0.62
C VAL A 187 18.01 2.92 0.27
N GLY A 188 17.39 2.35 -0.75
CA GLY A 188 16.10 2.77 -1.27
C GLY A 188 14.97 1.78 -0.99
N ALA A 189 14.06 1.60 -1.97
CA ALA A 189 12.92 0.71 -1.84
C ALA A 189 13.31 -0.75 -1.63
N ARG A 190 12.45 -1.48 -0.95
CA ARG A 190 12.55 -2.92 -0.77
C ARG A 190 12.01 -3.64 -2.01
N PHE A 191 12.60 -4.78 -2.35
CA PHE A 191 12.09 -5.69 -3.38
C PHE A 191 12.26 -7.15 -2.96
N SER A 192 11.39 -8.02 -3.48
CA SER A 192 11.44 -9.45 -3.21
C SER A 192 12.17 -10.21 -4.32
N LEU A 193 12.69 -11.38 -3.95
CA LEU A 193 13.41 -12.29 -4.83
C LEU A 193 12.69 -13.64 -4.93
N ASN A 194 12.79 -14.27 -6.11
CA ASN A 194 12.40 -15.66 -6.29
C ASN A 194 13.52 -16.62 -5.83
N SER A 195 13.29 -17.94 -5.91
CA SER A 195 14.27 -18.95 -5.52
C SER A 195 15.59 -18.90 -6.32
N LYS A 196 15.58 -18.29 -7.50
CA LYS A 196 16.77 -18.07 -8.33
C LYS A 196 17.50 -16.77 -8.00
N LEU A 197 17.07 -16.06 -6.96
CA LEU A 197 17.55 -14.72 -6.58
C LEU A 197 17.29 -13.64 -7.63
N GLU A 198 16.32 -13.86 -8.51
CA GLU A 198 15.88 -12.86 -9.47
C GLU A 198 14.77 -11.99 -8.86
N ARG A 199 14.77 -10.72 -9.20
CA ARG A 199 13.70 -9.81 -8.79
C ARG A 199 12.38 -10.29 -9.38
N PHE A 200 11.39 -10.36 -8.51
CA PHE A 200 10.12 -10.87 -8.82
C PHE A 200 9.11 -9.74 -9.08
N SER A 201 8.73 -9.66 -10.33
CA SER A 201 7.81 -8.67 -10.84
C SER A 201 6.80 -9.37 -11.76
N PRO A 202 5.55 -8.92 -11.85
CA PRO A 202 5.05 -7.63 -11.43
C PRO A 202 4.55 -7.58 -9.99
N ARG A 203 4.51 -8.70 -9.29
CA ARG A 203 3.91 -8.78 -7.98
C ARG A 203 4.82 -9.12 -6.87
N ASP A 204 5.75 -8.28 -6.69
CA ASP A 204 6.52 -8.18 -5.49
C ASP A 204 5.63 -7.61 -4.37
N PRO A 205 5.41 -8.33 -3.25
CA PRO A 205 4.65 -7.80 -2.11
C PRO A 205 5.25 -6.55 -1.51
N SER A 206 6.51 -6.27 -1.81
CA SER A 206 7.21 -5.07 -1.38
C SER A 206 7.22 -3.95 -2.43
N ASN A 207 6.75 -4.22 -3.64
CA ASN A 207 6.49 -3.20 -4.63
C ASN A 207 5.04 -2.77 -4.55
N HIS A 208 4.84 -1.53 -4.28
CA HIS A 208 3.55 -0.91 -4.42
C HIS A 208 3.27 -0.68 -5.91
N LEU A 209 2.13 -1.16 -6.39
CA LEU A 209 1.66 -0.91 -7.74
C LEU A 209 0.57 0.15 -7.68
N ASP A 210 0.78 1.26 -8.36
CA ASP A 210 -0.18 2.35 -8.40
C ASP A 210 -1.29 2.15 -9.41
N GLY A 211 -2.42 2.77 -9.14
CA GLY A 211 -3.54 2.83 -10.06
C GLY A 211 -4.20 1.47 -10.30
N LEU A 212 -4.73 1.29 -11.49
CA LEU A 212 -5.47 0.08 -11.87
C LEU A 212 -4.62 -1.19 -11.87
N TRP A 213 -3.30 -1.07 -12.01
CA TRP A 213 -2.38 -2.20 -12.08
C TRP A 213 -2.39 -3.08 -10.83
N GLN A 214 -2.73 -2.54 -9.68
CA GLN A 214 -2.87 -3.34 -8.46
C GLN A 214 -4.06 -4.31 -8.50
N TYR A 215 -5.03 -4.08 -9.35
CA TYR A 215 -6.18 -4.96 -9.54
C TYR A 215 -6.01 -5.91 -10.72
N LEU A 216 -5.24 -5.50 -11.72
CA LEU A 216 -4.96 -6.30 -12.90
C LEU A 216 -3.79 -7.26 -12.65
N TYR A 217 -4.04 -8.24 -11.85
CA TYR A 217 -3.01 -8.97 -11.24
C TYR A 217 -2.66 -10.22 -11.89
N PRO A 218 -1.58 -10.29 -12.51
CA PRO A 218 -1.39 -11.42 -13.35
C PRO A 218 -0.70 -12.59 -12.72
N SER A 219 0.21 -12.51 -11.88
CA SER A 219 1.00 -13.71 -11.67
C SER A 219 1.28 -14.03 -10.22
N ARG A 220 1.09 -15.29 -9.90
CA ARG A 220 1.72 -15.86 -8.72
C ARG A 220 3.23 -15.90 -8.93
N PRO A 221 4.04 -15.73 -7.88
CA PRO A 221 5.45 -16.04 -7.95
C PRO A 221 5.62 -17.47 -8.44
N THR A 222 6.34 -17.62 -9.51
CA THR A 222 6.84 -18.91 -9.88
C THR A 222 7.98 -19.23 -8.92
N THR A 223 7.72 -20.16 -8.04
CA THR A 223 8.75 -20.76 -7.20
C THR A 223 9.77 -21.51 -8.04
#